data_8d33e6be267d6b11e1fea31e776f0c17
#
_entry.id   8d33e6be267d6b11e1fea31e776f0c17
#
_cell.length_a   1.000
_cell.length_b   1.000
_cell.length_c   1.000
_cell.angle_alpha   90.00
_cell.angle_beta   90.00
_cell.angle_gamma   90.00
#
_symmetry.space_group_name_H-M   'P 1'
#
loop_
_entity.id
_entity.type
_entity.pdbx_description
1 polymer ?
#
loop_
_entity_poly.entity_id
_entity_poly.type
_entity_poly.pdbx_seq_one_letter_code
_entity_poly.pdbx_strand_id
1 'polypeptide(L)'
;MAEQQNSDVTLVLAVFKTHLDVGFTDFAQVVRQRYLNEFFPRAIAVASALREREGTEQFRWTTGSWILSEALDAEAKSGGRAVQAAVERGDLCWHALPFTLHTEYCDRSLLEHGLTLSARLDDRFGTQTRAAKMTDVPGHTRSLVSVLAQAGVDFLHIGVNPAATAPSVPELFRWRDHAASGSPELRVMYQPGGYGDIQLIPGTSAAVAIDLTGDNLGPHSLEQVIARFAALAKRFPNAQIQAARLDDVADLVRGIPDSDAQNLLPLVDQEIGDTWIFGVGSDPQKTAAFREVCRLRNTWLSPSAPKSSALSSSDLALAKASTQLLLVAEHTWGMDQKTHWPELAHWTADGLAQIRQDSGTRRFEASWAEQREYLDQFCAALERNARPGHAAAAQAAIHALTPTRAGTADLVPVQHPIGSPIQLGEFQVRLNADGSVAELVDGSGRQLAGSGGLGRLSVQTYSSADYERWFSTYNSGTTQEDMGWARWDNTKPGLEDSGAASAKWSPHVVEVWRGTRN
;
A
#
# COMPACT_ATOMS: atom_id res chain seq x y z
N MET A 1 25.20 -8.67 -21.03
CA MET A 1 25.21 -8.19 -22.43
C MET A 1 25.63 -6.72 -22.40
N ALA A 2 26.51 -6.23 -23.32
CA ALA A 2 26.81 -4.82 -23.38
C ALA A 2 25.53 -4.04 -23.77
N GLU A 3 25.14 -3.07 -22.96
CA GLU A 3 23.98 -2.22 -23.26
C GLU A 3 24.22 -1.52 -24.62
N GLN A 4 23.30 -1.74 -25.55
CA GLN A 4 23.39 -1.16 -26.89
C GLN A 4 23.21 0.35 -26.79
N GLN A 5 24.12 1.12 -27.39
CA GLN A 5 24.01 2.58 -27.49
C GLN A 5 22.80 2.96 -28.34
N ASN A 6 22.08 4.00 -27.90
CA ASN A 6 20.98 4.60 -28.65
C ASN A 6 21.25 6.08 -28.90
N SER A 7 21.57 6.42 -30.14
CA SER A 7 21.91 7.78 -30.59
C SER A 7 20.69 8.61 -30.98
N ASP A 8 19.50 8.02 -31.06
CA ASP A 8 18.25 8.70 -31.47
C ASP A 8 17.61 9.44 -30.30
N VAL A 9 18.01 9.10 -29.07
CA VAL A 9 17.56 9.79 -27.86
C VAL A 9 18.34 11.09 -27.68
N THR A 10 17.61 12.20 -27.56
CA THR A 10 18.17 13.55 -27.37
C THR A 10 17.92 14.13 -25.99
N LEU A 11 17.03 13.51 -25.20
CA LEU A 11 16.71 13.91 -23.83
C LEU A 11 16.60 12.67 -22.92
N VAL A 12 17.23 12.72 -21.75
CA VAL A 12 17.02 11.73 -20.68
C VAL A 12 16.61 12.44 -19.40
N LEU A 13 15.43 12.09 -18.89
CA LEU A 13 14.96 12.53 -17.58
C LEU A 13 15.33 11.48 -16.53
N ALA A 14 16.23 11.83 -15.60
CA ALA A 14 16.68 10.98 -14.51
C ALA A 14 15.95 11.33 -13.20
N VAL A 15 15.13 10.43 -12.67
CA VAL A 15 14.38 10.59 -11.43
C VAL A 15 15.02 9.76 -10.33
N PHE A 16 15.54 10.41 -9.30
CA PHE A 16 16.18 9.76 -8.15
C PHE A 16 15.20 9.63 -6.98
N LYS A 17 15.09 8.42 -6.43
CA LYS A 17 14.20 8.13 -5.31
C LYS A 17 14.79 7.01 -4.44
N THR A 18 14.31 6.91 -3.19
CA THR A 18 14.50 5.75 -2.31
C THR A 18 13.17 5.03 -2.17
N HIS A 19 13.16 3.70 -2.17
CA HIS A 19 11.99 2.96 -1.73
C HIS A 19 11.81 3.17 -0.22
N LEU A 20 10.64 3.68 0.16
CA LEU A 20 10.26 3.88 1.55
C LEU A 20 9.32 2.77 1.99
N ASP A 21 9.75 2.02 2.99
CA ASP A 21 8.92 1.18 3.84
C ASP A 21 8.72 1.89 5.18
N VAL A 22 7.50 2.01 5.64
CA VAL A 22 7.24 2.54 6.99
C VAL A 22 7.33 1.37 7.99
N GLY A 23 8.55 0.95 8.25
CA GLY A 23 8.92 -0.26 8.95
C GLY A 23 9.85 -1.14 8.12
N PHE A 24 9.59 -2.45 8.03
CA PHE A 24 10.29 -3.50 7.29
C PHE A 24 11.77 -3.67 7.67
N THR A 25 12.62 -2.67 7.41
CA THR A 25 14.06 -2.72 7.74
C THR A 25 14.37 -2.45 9.20
N ASP A 26 13.42 -1.93 9.97
CA ASP A 26 13.45 -1.73 11.42
C ASP A 26 12.02 -1.42 11.92
N PHE A 27 11.85 -0.99 13.18
CA PHE A 27 10.61 -0.38 13.64
C PHE A 27 10.27 0.85 12.79
N ALA A 28 8.99 1.09 12.55
CA ALA A 28 8.52 2.23 11.75
C ALA A 28 9.00 3.57 12.31
N GLN A 29 8.99 3.70 13.64
CA GLN A 29 9.53 4.90 14.31
C GLN A 29 11.02 5.09 14.04
N VAL A 30 11.81 4.03 14.04
CA VAL A 30 13.26 4.09 13.77
C VAL A 30 13.51 4.49 12.32
N VAL A 31 12.82 3.88 11.38
CA VAL A 31 12.90 4.24 9.96
C VAL A 31 12.56 5.72 9.76
N ARG A 32 11.44 6.17 10.32
CA ARG A 32 11.03 7.58 10.26
C ARG A 32 12.11 8.52 10.81
N GLN A 33 12.71 8.22 11.97
CA GLN A 33 13.79 9.03 12.56
C GLN A 33 15.04 9.05 11.69
N ARG A 34 15.38 7.93 11.03
CA ARG A 34 16.50 7.86 10.09
C ARG A 34 16.29 8.76 8.89
N TYR A 35 15.07 8.79 8.33
CA TYR A 35 14.75 9.75 7.25
C TYR A 35 14.94 11.19 7.70
N LEU A 36 14.42 11.57 8.87
CA LEU A 36 14.47 12.94 9.36
C LEU A 36 15.88 13.40 9.72
N ASN A 37 16.66 12.54 10.38
CA ASN A 37 17.93 12.94 10.98
C ASN A 37 19.15 12.61 10.09
N GLU A 38 19.03 11.73 9.12
CA GLU A 38 20.14 11.28 8.28
C GLU A 38 19.88 11.48 6.80
N PHE A 39 18.75 10.98 6.26
CA PHE A 39 18.54 10.91 4.83
C PHE A 39 18.23 12.27 4.19
N PHE A 40 17.38 13.09 4.78
CA PHE A 40 17.15 14.47 4.30
C PHE A 40 18.44 15.30 4.35
N PRO A 41 19.21 15.36 5.46
CA PRO A 41 20.50 16.02 5.48
C PRO A 41 21.48 15.53 4.41
N ARG A 42 21.55 14.19 4.19
CA ARG A 42 22.41 13.60 3.18
C ARG A 42 22.00 13.98 1.76
N ALA A 43 20.70 13.95 1.44
CA ALA A 43 20.21 14.38 0.13
C ALA A 43 20.54 15.85 -0.16
N ILE A 44 20.37 16.73 0.82
CA ILE A 44 20.72 18.15 0.72
C ILE A 44 22.22 18.33 0.49
N ALA A 45 23.07 17.58 1.20
CA ALA A 45 24.51 17.64 1.05
C ALA A 45 24.97 17.17 -0.34
N VAL A 46 24.39 16.08 -0.88
CA VAL A 46 24.68 15.59 -2.24
C VAL A 46 24.30 16.64 -3.29
N ALA A 47 23.11 17.23 -3.21
CA ALA A 47 22.67 18.28 -4.13
C ALA A 47 23.57 19.52 -4.05
N SER A 48 24.03 19.91 -2.86
CA SER A 48 24.96 21.04 -2.67
C SER A 48 26.32 20.74 -3.29
N ALA A 49 26.89 19.57 -3.01
CA ALA A 49 28.19 19.17 -3.54
C ALA A 49 28.21 19.11 -5.07
N LEU A 50 27.11 18.67 -5.71
CA LEU A 50 27.02 18.67 -7.18
C LEU A 50 26.95 20.09 -7.75
N ARG A 51 26.28 21.04 -7.09
CA ARG A 51 26.27 22.45 -7.54
C ARG A 51 27.61 23.15 -7.41
N GLU A 52 28.42 22.73 -6.45
CA GLU A 52 29.80 23.28 -6.24
C GLU A 52 30.82 22.71 -7.26
N ARG A 53 30.44 21.67 -7.99
CA ARG A 53 31.28 21.07 -9.03
C ARG A 53 31.04 21.74 -10.38
N GLU A 54 32.12 21.83 -11.19
CA GLU A 54 32.02 22.19 -12.60
C GLU A 54 31.61 20.96 -13.44
N GLY A 55 30.37 20.51 -13.27
CA GLY A 55 29.80 19.34 -13.95
C GLY A 55 28.39 19.62 -14.43
N THR A 56 27.87 18.68 -15.23
CA THR A 56 26.47 18.70 -15.72
C THR A 56 25.55 17.87 -14.84
N GLU A 57 26.09 17.12 -13.90
CA GLU A 57 25.37 16.24 -13.02
C GLU A 57 24.50 17.04 -12.04
N GLN A 58 23.29 16.60 -11.88
CA GLN A 58 22.28 17.20 -11.00
C GLN A 58 21.67 16.12 -10.12
N PHE A 59 21.15 16.52 -8.97
CA PHE A 59 20.43 15.63 -8.10
C PHE A 59 19.15 16.30 -7.57
N ARG A 60 18.02 15.62 -7.79
CA ARG A 60 16.73 15.95 -7.22
C ARG A 60 16.18 14.71 -6.56
N TRP A 61 15.99 14.74 -5.24
CA TRP A 61 15.49 13.57 -4.53
C TRP A 61 13.98 13.63 -4.39
N THR A 62 13.28 12.68 -5.03
CA THR A 62 11.82 12.55 -4.99
C THR A 62 11.42 11.69 -3.80
N THR A 63 10.49 12.17 -2.99
CA THR A 63 9.91 11.43 -1.86
C THR A 63 8.39 11.31 -2.00
N GLY A 64 7.75 10.50 -1.15
CA GLY A 64 6.31 10.59 -0.92
C GLY A 64 5.97 11.87 -0.15
N SER A 65 4.75 12.37 -0.32
CA SER A 65 4.31 13.62 0.30
C SER A 65 4.27 13.54 1.83
N TRP A 66 4.03 12.36 2.42
CA TRP A 66 3.98 12.20 3.87
C TRP A 66 5.33 12.44 4.55
N ILE A 67 6.40 11.76 4.12
CA ILE A 67 7.70 11.86 4.81
C ILE A 67 8.33 13.25 4.66
N LEU A 68 8.08 13.93 3.53
CA LEU A 68 8.50 15.32 3.36
C LEU A 68 7.72 16.26 4.28
N SER A 69 6.40 16.06 4.44
CA SER A 69 5.59 16.82 5.39
C SER A 69 6.10 16.64 6.83
N GLU A 70 6.44 15.40 7.22
CA GLU A 70 7.04 15.10 8.53
C GLU A 70 8.39 15.81 8.74
N ALA A 71 9.23 15.88 7.70
CA ALA A 71 10.52 16.57 7.76
C ALA A 71 10.35 18.08 7.92
N LEU A 72 9.44 18.69 7.17
CA LEU A 72 9.12 20.12 7.28
C LEU A 72 8.49 20.49 8.63
N ASP A 73 7.63 19.62 9.19
CA ASP A 73 7.02 19.81 10.50
C ASP A 73 8.05 19.65 11.64
N ALA A 74 8.97 18.70 11.51
CA ALA A 74 10.07 18.53 12.47
C ALA A 74 11.03 19.72 12.45
N GLU A 75 11.39 20.19 11.26
CA GLU A 75 12.24 21.37 11.06
C GLU A 75 11.60 22.64 11.62
N ALA A 76 10.32 22.86 11.38
CA ALA A 76 9.59 24.01 11.91
C ALA A 76 9.59 24.04 13.45
N LYS A 77 9.52 22.89 14.12
CA LYS A 77 9.61 22.77 15.58
C LYS A 77 11.00 23.07 16.13
N SER A 78 12.05 22.76 15.38
CA SER A 78 13.45 23.01 15.77
C SER A 78 13.95 24.41 15.39
N GLY A 79 13.17 25.18 14.62
CA GLY A 79 13.57 26.50 14.11
C GLY A 79 14.54 26.45 12.92
N GLY A 80 14.72 25.27 12.29
CA GLY A 80 15.54 25.10 11.10
C GLY A 80 14.83 25.53 9.81
N ARG A 81 15.59 25.60 8.72
CA ARG A 81 15.08 25.93 7.36
C ARG A 81 15.79 25.17 6.23
N ALA A 82 16.59 24.17 6.54
CA ALA A 82 17.40 23.46 5.53
C ALA A 82 16.55 22.66 4.55
N VAL A 83 15.55 21.93 5.05
CA VAL A 83 14.60 21.15 4.23
C VAL A 83 13.74 22.09 3.39
N GLN A 84 13.17 23.13 4.01
CA GLN A 84 12.38 24.13 3.30
C GLN A 84 13.20 24.77 2.17
N ALA A 85 14.41 25.24 2.44
CA ALA A 85 15.26 25.85 1.45
C ALA A 85 15.66 24.88 0.33
N ALA A 86 15.81 23.59 0.63
CA ALA A 86 16.11 22.58 -0.37
C ALA A 86 14.91 22.31 -1.28
N VAL A 87 13.69 22.34 -0.76
CA VAL A 87 12.45 22.29 -1.56
C VAL A 87 12.36 23.53 -2.47
N GLU A 88 12.57 24.72 -1.93
CA GLU A 88 12.53 25.99 -2.67
C GLU A 88 13.55 26.02 -3.83
N ARG A 89 14.70 25.34 -3.69
CA ARG A 89 15.70 25.18 -4.76
C ARG A 89 15.39 24.04 -5.73
N GLY A 90 14.46 23.17 -5.41
CA GLY A 90 14.13 21.97 -6.20
C GLY A 90 15.10 20.79 -5.99
N ASP A 91 15.91 20.80 -4.93
CA ASP A 91 16.77 19.67 -4.53
C ASP A 91 15.93 18.50 -3.97
N LEU A 92 14.86 18.83 -3.26
CA LEU A 92 13.87 17.92 -2.73
C LEU A 92 12.54 18.15 -3.43
N CYS A 93 11.91 17.09 -3.85
CA CYS A 93 10.59 17.13 -4.49
C CYS A 93 9.72 15.94 -4.02
N TRP A 94 8.45 15.96 -4.37
CA TRP A 94 7.50 14.95 -3.95
C TRP A 94 6.60 14.50 -5.10
N HIS A 95 5.92 13.40 -4.91
CA HIS A 95 4.80 12.94 -5.74
C HIS A 95 3.49 12.94 -4.92
N ALA A 96 2.35 12.88 -5.61
CA ALA A 96 1.03 13.09 -5.02
C ALA A 96 0.69 12.11 -3.88
N LEU A 97 1.11 10.85 -3.98
CA LEU A 97 0.81 9.85 -2.95
C LEU A 97 1.72 10.00 -1.72
N PRO A 98 1.21 9.68 -0.52
CA PRO A 98 1.98 9.81 0.72
C PRO A 98 3.16 8.82 0.77
N PHE A 99 2.93 7.58 0.40
CA PHE A 99 3.83 6.42 0.35
C PHE A 99 3.17 5.33 -0.48
N THR A 100 3.77 4.13 -0.58
CA THR A 100 3.13 2.97 -1.18
C THR A 100 2.01 2.44 -0.27
N LEU A 101 0.84 2.20 -0.87
CA LEU A 101 -0.39 1.80 -0.18
C LEU A 101 -0.92 0.50 -0.75
N HIS A 102 -1.52 -0.32 0.12
CA HIS A 102 -2.46 -1.34 -0.30
C HIS A 102 -3.79 -0.68 -0.70
N THR A 103 -3.94 -0.34 -1.98
CA THR A 103 -5.06 0.48 -2.48
C THR A 103 -6.42 -0.18 -2.31
N GLU A 104 -6.50 -1.51 -2.33
CA GLU A 104 -7.73 -2.25 -2.08
C GLU A 104 -8.07 -2.36 -0.59
N TYR A 105 -7.07 -2.31 0.28
CA TYR A 105 -7.25 -2.30 1.73
C TYR A 105 -7.61 -0.92 2.28
N CYS A 106 -7.08 0.13 1.67
CA CYS A 106 -7.29 1.52 2.08
C CYS A 106 -8.74 1.97 1.84
N ASP A 107 -9.34 2.63 2.83
CA ASP A 107 -10.63 3.31 2.63
C ASP A 107 -10.48 4.48 1.65
N ARG A 108 -11.46 4.63 0.74
CA ARG A 108 -11.42 5.66 -0.31
C ARG A 108 -11.22 7.08 0.26
N SER A 109 -12.00 7.45 1.27
CA SER A 109 -11.93 8.80 1.85
C SER A 109 -10.62 9.05 2.60
N LEU A 110 -10.00 7.97 3.08
CA LEU A 110 -8.68 8.01 3.71
C LEU A 110 -7.57 8.18 2.67
N LEU A 111 -7.68 7.54 1.51
CA LEU A 111 -6.78 7.76 0.37
C LEU A 111 -6.89 9.20 -0.15
N GLU A 112 -8.12 9.72 -0.29
CA GLU A 112 -8.38 11.13 -0.65
C GLU A 112 -7.72 12.08 0.38
N HIS A 113 -7.78 11.75 1.68
CA HIS A 113 -7.03 12.47 2.71
C HIS A 113 -5.51 12.39 2.48
N GLY A 114 -4.97 11.24 2.13
CA GLY A 114 -3.55 11.07 1.80
C GLY A 114 -3.08 12.02 0.70
N LEU A 115 -3.88 12.23 -0.34
CA LEU A 115 -3.61 13.16 -1.42
C LEU A 115 -3.63 14.63 -0.98
N THR A 116 -4.37 14.98 0.09
CA THR A 116 -4.34 16.35 0.64
C THR A 116 -2.98 16.72 1.23
N LEU A 117 -2.11 15.75 1.56
CA LEU A 117 -0.75 16.05 2.04
C LEU A 117 0.08 16.69 0.93
N SER A 118 0.01 16.15 -0.29
CA SER A 118 0.64 16.77 -1.46
C SER A 118 0.03 18.13 -1.79
N ALA A 119 -1.31 18.23 -1.80
CA ALA A 119 -1.97 19.50 -2.08
C ALA A 119 -1.56 20.64 -1.12
N ARG A 120 -1.32 20.32 0.17
CA ARG A 120 -0.81 21.30 1.15
C ARG A 120 0.64 21.70 0.89
N LEU A 121 1.46 20.77 0.40
CA LEU A 121 2.81 21.10 -0.04
C LEU A 121 2.75 21.99 -1.29
N ASP A 122 1.88 21.68 -2.23
CA ASP A 122 1.65 22.51 -3.42
C ASP A 122 1.22 23.93 -3.05
N ASP A 123 0.24 24.07 -2.13
CA ASP A 123 -0.20 25.38 -1.62
C ASP A 123 0.95 26.15 -0.96
N ARG A 124 1.79 25.45 -0.19
CA ARG A 124 2.91 26.06 0.56
C ARG A 124 4.03 26.55 -0.36
N PHE A 125 4.31 25.83 -1.43
CA PHE A 125 5.46 26.09 -2.30
C PHE A 125 5.07 26.64 -3.69
N GLY A 126 3.78 26.87 -3.95
CA GLY A 126 3.30 27.43 -5.19
C GLY A 126 3.48 26.51 -6.40
N THR A 127 3.29 25.21 -6.20
CA THR A 127 3.43 24.17 -7.24
C THR A 127 2.10 23.47 -7.50
N GLN A 128 2.10 22.57 -8.49
CA GLN A 128 0.97 21.68 -8.76
C GLN A 128 1.52 20.29 -9.09
N THR A 129 1.37 19.36 -8.17
CA THR A 129 1.79 17.97 -8.34
C THR A 129 0.73 17.19 -9.09
N ARG A 130 1.11 16.58 -10.22
CA ARG A 130 0.22 15.80 -11.09
C ARG A 130 0.68 14.37 -11.31
N ALA A 131 1.83 14.02 -10.77
CA ALA A 131 2.42 12.70 -10.87
C ALA A 131 2.34 11.96 -9.54
N ALA A 132 2.02 10.69 -9.59
CA ALA A 132 2.01 9.77 -8.46
C ALA A 132 2.95 8.59 -8.70
N LYS A 133 3.43 7.96 -7.62
CA LYS A 133 4.26 6.76 -7.70
C LYS A 133 3.85 5.75 -6.64
N MET A 134 3.77 4.48 -7.08
CA MET A 134 3.76 3.29 -6.24
C MET A 134 5.02 2.47 -6.50
N THR A 135 5.50 1.81 -5.48
CA THR A 135 6.67 0.93 -5.58
C THR A 135 6.41 -0.32 -4.78
N ASP A 136 6.93 -1.45 -5.20
CA ASP A 136 6.84 -2.76 -4.56
C ASP A 136 5.56 -3.53 -4.90
N VAL A 137 4.39 -3.05 -4.48
CA VAL A 137 3.09 -3.71 -4.73
C VAL A 137 2.81 -3.82 -6.24
N PRO A 138 2.59 -5.05 -6.78
CA PRO A 138 2.50 -5.26 -8.23
C PRO A 138 1.16 -4.85 -8.84
N GLY A 139 0.13 -4.66 -8.02
CA GLY A 139 -1.21 -4.38 -8.50
C GLY A 139 -1.97 -3.37 -7.66
N HIS A 140 -2.95 -2.73 -8.31
CA HIS A 140 -3.78 -1.71 -7.68
C HIS A 140 -5.22 -1.80 -8.18
N THR A 141 -6.16 -1.47 -7.31
CA THR A 141 -7.58 -1.41 -7.68
C THR A 141 -7.85 -0.32 -8.70
N ARG A 142 -8.68 -0.61 -9.70
CA ARG A 142 -9.04 0.34 -10.77
C ARG A 142 -9.70 1.61 -10.24
N SER A 143 -10.39 1.55 -9.11
CA SER A 143 -10.98 2.72 -8.47
C SER A 143 -9.95 3.79 -8.08
N LEU A 144 -8.66 3.44 -7.99
CA LEU A 144 -7.55 4.39 -7.81
C LEU A 144 -7.52 5.45 -8.92
N VAL A 145 -7.85 5.06 -10.16
CA VAL A 145 -7.88 5.99 -11.32
C VAL A 145 -8.79 7.18 -11.04
N SER A 146 -10.02 6.93 -10.59
CA SER A 146 -10.97 8.00 -10.31
C SER A 146 -10.57 8.86 -9.11
N VAL A 147 -9.93 8.27 -8.10
CA VAL A 147 -9.44 9.02 -6.93
C VAL A 147 -8.29 9.96 -7.31
N LEU A 148 -7.32 9.46 -8.05
CA LEU A 148 -6.17 10.25 -8.52
C LEU A 148 -6.61 11.36 -9.49
N ALA A 149 -7.46 11.04 -10.47
CA ALA A 149 -7.96 12.01 -11.43
C ALA A 149 -8.75 13.15 -10.76
N GLN A 150 -9.58 12.84 -9.75
CA GLN A 150 -10.29 13.85 -8.96
C GLN A 150 -9.36 14.77 -8.16
N ALA A 151 -8.18 14.29 -7.80
CA ALA A 151 -7.14 15.07 -7.14
C ALA A 151 -6.26 15.88 -8.15
N GLY A 152 -6.52 15.79 -9.45
CA GLY A 152 -5.74 16.46 -10.48
C GLY A 152 -4.46 15.71 -10.89
N VAL A 153 -4.32 14.46 -10.47
CA VAL A 153 -3.22 13.58 -10.86
C VAL A 153 -3.57 12.89 -12.17
N ASP A 154 -2.70 12.97 -13.17
CA ASP A 154 -2.91 12.41 -14.50
C ASP A 154 -1.81 11.41 -14.94
N PHE A 155 -0.79 11.22 -14.11
CA PHE A 155 0.29 10.27 -14.35
C PHE A 155 0.58 9.41 -13.10
N LEU A 156 0.76 8.11 -13.31
CA LEU A 156 1.14 7.15 -12.27
C LEU A 156 2.33 6.30 -12.74
N HIS A 157 3.40 6.31 -11.96
CA HIS A 157 4.49 5.35 -12.11
C HIS A 157 4.31 4.19 -11.12
N ILE A 158 4.45 2.95 -11.62
CA ILE A 158 4.43 1.72 -10.83
C ILE A 158 5.72 0.95 -11.12
N GLY A 159 6.54 0.73 -10.11
CA GLY A 159 7.68 -0.15 -10.16
C GLY A 159 7.49 -1.26 -9.12
N VAL A 160 7.68 -2.52 -9.50
CA VAL A 160 7.21 -3.65 -8.70
C VAL A 160 8.34 -4.42 -8.05
N ASN A 161 7.99 -5.18 -7.01
CA ASN A 161 8.88 -6.17 -6.44
C ASN A 161 9.24 -7.23 -7.51
N PRO A 162 10.52 -7.45 -7.79
CA PRO A 162 10.93 -8.37 -8.84
C PRO A 162 10.56 -9.83 -8.56
N ALA A 163 10.22 -10.18 -7.32
CA ALA A 163 9.73 -11.51 -6.96
C ALA A 163 8.20 -11.66 -7.11
N ALA A 164 7.49 -10.62 -7.48
CA ALA A 164 6.06 -10.69 -7.73
C ALA A 164 5.77 -11.00 -9.20
N THR A 165 4.70 -11.73 -9.47
CA THR A 165 4.22 -11.87 -10.84
C THR A 165 3.58 -10.57 -11.29
N ALA A 166 4.22 -9.91 -12.25
CA ALA A 166 3.68 -8.71 -12.86
C ALA A 166 2.44 -9.07 -13.72
N PRO A 167 1.38 -8.23 -13.73
CA PRO A 167 0.26 -8.40 -14.64
C PRO A 167 0.71 -8.24 -16.10
N SER A 168 -0.01 -8.85 -17.02
CA SER A 168 0.19 -8.68 -18.45
C SER A 168 -0.41 -7.34 -18.91
N VAL A 169 0.30 -6.25 -18.65
CA VAL A 169 -0.04 -4.90 -19.12
C VAL A 169 1.13 -4.30 -19.89
N PRO A 170 0.90 -3.36 -20.81
CA PRO A 170 1.98 -2.62 -21.46
C PRO A 170 2.82 -1.83 -20.44
N GLU A 171 4.09 -1.55 -20.77
CA GLU A 171 4.95 -0.72 -19.92
C GLU A 171 4.52 0.76 -19.88
N LEU A 172 3.83 1.22 -20.91
CA LEU A 172 3.23 2.56 -20.96
C LEU A 172 1.83 2.47 -21.55
N PHE A 173 0.80 2.90 -20.81
CA PHE A 173 -0.60 2.75 -21.22
C PHE A 173 -1.51 3.82 -20.59
N ARG A 174 -2.76 3.89 -21.08
CA ARG A 174 -3.85 4.62 -20.46
C ARG A 174 -4.67 3.67 -19.59
N TRP A 175 -4.83 3.99 -18.33
CA TRP A 175 -5.65 3.22 -17.41
C TRP A 175 -6.96 3.94 -17.13
N ARG A 176 -8.09 3.26 -17.40
CA ARG A 176 -9.43 3.86 -17.32
C ARG A 176 -10.27 3.21 -16.23
N ASP A 177 -10.98 4.05 -15.48
CA ASP A 177 -12.09 3.59 -14.63
C ASP A 177 -13.42 3.84 -15.35
N HIS A 178 -13.87 2.85 -16.13
CA HIS A 178 -15.12 2.92 -16.88
C HIS A 178 -16.37 2.84 -15.98
N ALA A 179 -16.26 2.41 -14.71
CA ALA A 179 -17.36 2.37 -13.76
C ALA A 179 -17.64 3.75 -13.12
N ALA A 180 -16.65 4.65 -13.12
CA ALA A 180 -16.80 5.99 -12.59
C ALA A 180 -17.44 6.94 -13.60
N SER A 181 -18.18 7.95 -13.10
CA SER A 181 -18.77 8.99 -13.92
C SER A 181 -17.67 9.74 -14.71
N GLY A 182 -17.89 9.91 -16.02
CA GLY A 182 -16.93 10.55 -16.92
C GLY A 182 -15.77 9.66 -17.35
N SER A 183 -15.72 8.40 -16.90
CA SER A 183 -14.68 7.42 -17.27
C SER A 183 -13.26 8.00 -17.25
N PRO A 184 -12.77 8.48 -16.11
CA PRO A 184 -11.47 9.12 -16.01
C PRO A 184 -10.33 8.17 -16.42
N GLU A 185 -9.25 8.76 -16.94
CA GLU A 185 -8.05 8.05 -17.39
C GLU A 185 -6.80 8.62 -16.73
N LEU A 186 -5.82 7.75 -16.49
CA LEU A 186 -4.44 8.11 -16.13
C LEU A 186 -3.49 7.56 -17.18
N ARG A 187 -2.38 8.25 -17.41
CA ARG A 187 -1.23 7.66 -18.10
C ARG A 187 -0.39 6.91 -17.07
N VAL A 188 -0.09 5.64 -17.36
CA VAL A 188 0.64 4.77 -16.43
C VAL A 188 1.93 4.30 -17.07
N MET A 189 3.04 4.48 -16.36
CA MET A 189 4.32 3.85 -16.64
C MET A 189 4.48 2.69 -15.66
N TYR A 190 4.53 1.46 -16.18
CA TYR A 190 4.62 0.22 -15.41
C TYR A 190 5.93 -0.49 -15.68
N GLN A 191 6.75 -0.69 -14.67
CA GLN A 191 8.05 -1.32 -14.77
C GLN A 191 8.05 -2.68 -14.07
N PRO A 192 7.87 -3.79 -14.82
CA PRO A 192 7.69 -5.13 -14.25
C PRO A 192 8.99 -5.76 -13.72
N GLY A 193 10.15 -5.24 -14.12
CA GLY A 193 11.46 -5.80 -13.78
C GLY A 193 12.06 -5.31 -12.48
N GLY A 194 11.37 -4.41 -11.75
CA GLY A 194 11.90 -3.82 -10.51
C GLY A 194 11.29 -2.47 -10.16
N TYR A 195 11.87 -1.81 -9.18
CA TYR A 195 11.38 -0.53 -8.65
C TYR A 195 11.55 0.64 -9.62
N GLY A 196 12.46 0.52 -10.58
CA GLY A 196 12.73 1.50 -11.62
C GLY A 196 13.67 0.96 -12.67
N ASP A 197 13.56 1.48 -13.89
CA ASP A 197 14.37 1.12 -15.04
C ASP A 197 14.43 2.29 -16.04
N ILE A 198 15.10 2.10 -17.16
CA ILE A 198 15.13 3.04 -18.26
C ILE A 198 14.06 2.66 -19.29
N GLN A 199 13.20 3.62 -19.61
CA GLN A 199 12.13 3.43 -20.59
C GLN A 199 12.21 4.50 -21.68
N LEU A 200 12.16 4.06 -22.94
CA LEU A 200 11.99 4.95 -24.09
C LEU A 200 10.53 5.42 -24.16
N ILE A 201 10.31 6.70 -24.40
CA ILE A 201 8.95 7.23 -24.51
C ILE A 201 8.51 7.20 -25.97
N PRO A 202 7.52 6.39 -26.34
CA PRO A 202 7.10 6.19 -27.72
C PRO A 202 6.63 7.50 -28.36
N GLY A 203 6.95 7.68 -29.65
CA GLY A 203 6.61 8.91 -30.39
C GLY A 203 7.47 10.12 -30.04
N THR A 204 8.52 9.97 -29.24
CA THR A 204 9.46 11.02 -28.86
C THR A 204 10.92 10.57 -29.01
N SER A 205 11.86 11.53 -28.96
CA SER A 205 13.29 11.26 -28.85
C SER A 205 13.77 11.32 -27.39
N ALA A 206 12.93 10.91 -26.44
CA ALA A 206 13.23 10.97 -25.02
C ALA A 206 13.22 9.59 -24.34
N ALA A 207 14.03 9.48 -23.28
CA ALA A 207 14.02 8.37 -22.34
C ALA A 207 13.80 8.87 -20.91
N VAL A 208 13.22 8.03 -20.09
CA VAL A 208 13.09 8.25 -18.65
C VAL A 208 13.89 7.18 -17.92
N ALA A 209 14.75 7.61 -17.01
CA ALA A 209 15.51 6.74 -16.14
C ALA A 209 15.01 6.91 -14.70
N ILE A 210 14.28 5.92 -14.19
CA ILE A 210 13.86 5.88 -12.78
C ILE A 210 14.94 5.15 -12.00
N ASP A 211 15.66 5.87 -11.17
CA ASP A 211 16.79 5.36 -10.40
C ASP A 211 16.42 5.32 -8.90
N LEU A 212 16.26 4.10 -8.36
CA LEU A 212 15.92 3.89 -6.96
C LEU A 212 17.05 3.24 -6.19
N THR A 213 17.25 3.73 -4.98
CA THR A 213 17.90 2.94 -3.93
C THR A 213 16.86 2.02 -3.28
N GLY A 214 17.29 0.83 -2.87
CA GLY A 214 16.41 -0.18 -2.28
C GLY A 214 15.85 0.23 -0.92
N ASP A 215 15.25 -0.76 -0.27
CA ASP A 215 14.43 -0.64 0.94
C ASP A 215 15.13 0.17 2.05
N ASN A 216 14.68 1.41 2.23
CA ASN A 216 15.19 2.34 3.25
C ASN A 216 16.73 2.58 3.24
N LEU A 217 17.40 2.44 2.08
CA LEU A 217 18.85 2.71 1.98
C LEU A 217 19.18 4.22 1.96
N GLY A 218 18.17 5.06 1.83
CA GLY A 218 18.30 6.51 1.76
C GLY A 218 18.78 7.00 0.38
N PRO A 219 19.07 8.30 0.24
CA PRO A 219 19.42 8.89 -1.05
C PRO A 219 20.75 8.36 -1.60
N HIS A 220 20.90 8.43 -2.91
CA HIS A 220 22.16 8.13 -3.61
C HIS A 220 23.33 8.94 -3.04
N SER A 221 24.52 8.36 -3.04
CA SER A 221 25.74 9.10 -2.76
C SER A 221 26.13 10.00 -3.94
N LEU A 222 27.04 10.93 -3.71
CA LEU A 222 27.61 11.78 -4.75
C LEU A 222 28.22 10.95 -5.90
N GLU A 223 28.97 9.90 -5.54
CA GLU A 223 29.63 9.00 -6.49
C GLU A 223 28.60 8.20 -7.29
N GLN A 224 27.53 7.73 -6.66
CA GLN A 224 26.46 7.01 -7.35
C GLN A 224 25.74 7.90 -8.37
N VAL A 225 25.45 9.16 -8.04
CA VAL A 225 24.84 10.11 -8.99
C VAL A 225 25.77 10.35 -10.18
N ILE A 226 27.04 10.63 -9.93
CA ILE A 226 28.04 10.85 -11.00
C ILE A 226 28.16 9.62 -11.90
N ALA A 227 28.28 8.43 -11.30
CA ALA A 227 28.36 7.18 -12.06
C ALA A 227 27.10 6.93 -12.90
N ARG A 228 25.91 7.29 -12.37
CA ARG A 228 24.65 7.17 -13.11
C ARG A 228 24.62 8.09 -14.32
N PHE A 229 24.98 9.36 -14.16
CA PHE A 229 25.06 10.28 -15.30
C PHE A 229 26.05 9.79 -16.36
N ALA A 230 27.20 9.29 -15.96
CA ALA A 230 28.20 8.73 -16.89
C ALA A 230 27.65 7.49 -17.63
N ALA A 231 26.93 6.60 -16.94
CA ALA A 231 26.30 5.44 -17.56
C ALA A 231 25.22 5.85 -18.58
N LEU A 232 24.37 6.82 -18.22
CA LEU A 232 23.35 7.35 -19.12
C LEU A 232 23.98 8.06 -20.35
N ALA A 233 25.02 8.84 -20.18
CA ALA A 233 25.74 9.48 -21.28
C ALA A 233 26.40 8.46 -22.23
N LYS A 234 26.91 7.36 -21.69
CA LYS A 234 27.44 6.26 -22.51
C LYS A 234 26.34 5.55 -23.30
N ARG A 235 25.17 5.32 -22.69
CA ARG A 235 24.03 4.67 -23.35
C ARG A 235 23.35 5.58 -24.38
N PHE A 236 23.28 6.88 -24.11
CA PHE A 236 22.58 7.90 -24.92
C PHE A 236 23.56 9.03 -25.28
N PRO A 237 24.49 8.82 -26.23
CA PRO A 237 25.62 9.74 -26.47
C PRO A 237 25.21 11.12 -26.98
N ASN A 238 24.00 11.26 -27.56
CA ASN A 238 23.51 12.53 -28.09
C ASN A 238 22.49 13.21 -27.15
N ALA A 239 22.23 12.61 -25.99
CA ALA A 239 21.19 13.10 -25.11
C ALA A 239 21.69 14.15 -24.12
N GLN A 240 20.87 15.18 -23.89
CA GLN A 240 20.95 15.99 -22.68
C GLN A 240 20.35 15.19 -21.51
N ILE A 241 21.15 14.97 -20.47
CA ILE A 241 20.70 14.26 -19.26
C ILE A 241 20.36 15.29 -18.19
N GLN A 242 19.18 15.18 -17.60
CA GLN A 242 18.66 16.11 -16.59
C GLN A 242 18.11 15.34 -15.40
N ALA A 243 18.46 15.76 -14.17
CA ALA A 243 17.73 15.31 -13.00
C ALA A 243 16.31 15.91 -13.01
N ALA A 244 15.29 15.07 -12.91
CA ALA A 244 13.91 15.42 -13.14
C ALA A 244 13.04 15.13 -11.91
N ARG A 245 11.94 15.87 -11.78
CA ARG A 245 10.81 15.50 -10.94
C ARG A 245 9.94 14.50 -11.69
N LEU A 246 9.11 13.78 -10.96
CA LEU A 246 8.15 12.88 -11.61
C LEU A 246 7.10 13.65 -12.45
N ASP A 247 6.81 14.90 -12.09
CA ASP A 247 5.95 15.78 -12.88
C ASP A 247 6.55 16.14 -14.25
N ASP A 248 7.87 16.27 -14.35
CA ASP A 248 8.54 16.52 -15.63
C ASP A 248 8.38 15.32 -16.58
N VAL A 249 8.33 14.08 -16.02
CA VAL A 249 7.97 12.85 -16.75
C VAL A 249 6.50 12.86 -17.17
N ALA A 250 5.61 13.27 -16.27
CA ALA A 250 4.19 13.41 -16.59
C ALA A 250 3.97 14.40 -17.73
N ASP A 251 4.68 15.52 -17.74
CA ASP A 251 4.60 16.53 -18.81
C ASP A 251 5.09 15.97 -20.15
N LEU A 252 6.20 15.22 -20.13
CA LEU A 252 6.72 14.55 -21.33
C LEU A 252 5.69 13.57 -21.92
N VAL A 253 5.10 12.69 -21.10
CA VAL A 253 4.11 11.70 -21.55
C VAL A 253 2.80 12.39 -21.99
N ARG A 254 2.41 13.50 -21.35
CA ARG A 254 1.26 14.30 -21.76
C ARG A 254 1.48 15.00 -23.09
N GLY A 255 2.72 15.34 -23.41
CA GLY A 255 3.11 15.94 -24.68
C GLY A 255 2.86 15.04 -25.91
N ILE A 256 2.58 13.74 -25.72
CA ILE A 256 2.15 12.83 -26.79
C ILE A 256 0.75 13.26 -27.23
N PRO A 257 0.54 13.65 -28.52
CA PRO A 257 -0.77 14.10 -29.00
C PRO A 257 -1.83 13.01 -28.82
N ASP A 258 -3.07 13.39 -28.51
CA ASP A 258 -4.16 12.42 -28.26
C ASP A 258 -4.45 11.51 -29.47
N SER A 259 -4.28 12.03 -30.71
CA SER A 259 -4.36 11.22 -31.93
C SER A 259 -3.34 10.09 -31.97
N ASP A 260 -2.13 10.37 -31.49
CA ASP A 260 -1.02 9.42 -31.45
C ASP A 260 -1.08 8.55 -30.19
N ALA A 261 -1.54 9.14 -29.05
CA ALA A 261 -1.70 8.44 -27.80
C ALA A 261 -2.66 7.24 -27.90
N GLN A 262 -3.69 7.33 -28.75
CA GLN A 262 -4.59 6.18 -29.01
C GLN A 262 -3.86 4.98 -29.60
N ASN A 263 -2.80 5.20 -30.37
CA ASN A 263 -2.01 4.16 -31.02
C ASN A 263 -0.77 3.77 -30.19
N LEU A 264 -0.15 4.73 -29.50
CA LEU A 264 1.11 4.56 -28.77
C LEU A 264 0.91 4.13 -27.30
N LEU A 265 -0.23 4.48 -26.70
CA LEU A 265 -0.59 4.17 -25.33
C LEU A 265 -1.85 3.30 -25.31
N PRO A 266 -1.73 1.96 -25.32
CA PRO A 266 -2.87 1.07 -25.27
C PRO A 266 -3.79 1.37 -24.09
N LEU A 267 -5.10 1.11 -24.26
CA LEU A 267 -6.07 1.29 -23.19
C LEU A 267 -6.18 0.02 -22.34
N VAL A 268 -6.06 0.19 -21.04
CA VAL A 268 -6.34 -0.83 -20.03
C VAL A 268 -7.53 -0.35 -19.19
N ASP A 269 -8.56 -1.16 -19.01
CA ASP A 269 -9.79 -0.84 -18.29
C ASP A 269 -10.18 -1.91 -17.26
N GLN A 270 -9.24 -2.75 -16.88
CA GLN A 270 -9.38 -3.81 -15.89
C GLN A 270 -8.61 -3.48 -14.59
N GLU A 271 -8.83 -4.28 -13.55
CA GLU A 271 -7.95 -4.34 -12.38
C GLU A 271 -6.56 -4.80 -12.83
N ILE A 272 -5.51 -4.28 -12.20
CA ILE A 272 -4.14 -4.65 -12.54
C ILE A 272 -3.44 -5.31 -11.35
N GLY A 273 -2.91 -6.50 -11.59
CA GLY A 273 -2.02 -7.24 -10.70
C GLY A 273 -2.62 -7.67 -9.38
N ASP A 274 -1.73 -8.19 -8.56
CA ASP A 274 -1.99 -8.61 -7.20
C ASP A 274 -1.82 -7.42 -6.24
N THR A 275 -2.84 -7.13 -5.44
CA THR A 275 -2.87 -5.99 -4.52
C THR A 275 -2.19 -6.26 -3.19
N TRP A 276 -1.60 -7.42 -3.01
CA TRP A 276 -0.81 -7.84 -1.83
C TRP A 276 -1.52 -7.71 -0.48
N ILE A 277 -2.82 -7.94 -0.45
CA ILE A 277 -3.61 -7.86 0.79
C ILE A 277 -3.49 -9.10 1.71
N PHE A 278 -2.42 -9.86 1.60
CA PHE A 278 -2.18 -11.08 2.41
C PHE A 278 -2.23 -10.82 3.91
N GLY A 279 -1.69 -9.68 4.36
CA GLY A 279 -1.66 -9.27 5.76
C GLY A 279 -3.04 -9.11 6.40
N VAL A 280 -4.09 -8.92 5.60
CA VAL A 280 -5.47 -8.85 6.07
C VAL A 280 -5.87 -10.13 6.83
N GLY A 281 -5.49 -11.29 6.31
CA GLY A 281 -5.71 -12.58 6.96
C GLY A 281 -4.78 -12.85 8.15
N SER A 282 -3.57 -12.26 8.13
CA SER A 282 -2.57 -12.44 9.20
C SER A 282 -2.89 -11.64 10.46
N ASP A 283 -3.55 -10.47 10.34
CA ASP A 283 -4.00 -9.66 11.47
C ASP A 283 -5.47 -9.23 11.29
N PRO A 284 -6.41 -10.18 11.44
CA PRO A 284 -7.83 -9.92 11.19
C PRO A 284 -8.43 -8.95 12.21
N GLN A 285 -7.90 -8.89 13.43
CA GLN A 285 -8.39 -7.95 14.46
C GLN A 285 -8.00 -6.51 14.13
N LYS A 286 -6.74 -6.26 13.74
CA LYS A 286 -6.30 -4.95 13.24
C LYS A 286 -7.14 -4.53 12.04
N THR A 287 -7.36 -5.44 11.10
CA THR A 287 -8.18 -5.20 9.91
C THR A 287 -9.62 -4.82 10.26
N ALA A 288 -10.27 -5.55 11.16
CA ALA A 288 -11.64 -5.25 11.59
C ALA A 288 -11.70 -3.87 12.29
N ALA A 289 -10.76 -3.59 13.19
CA ALA A 289 -10.67 -2.32 13.89
C ALA A 289 -10.43 -1.15 12.91
N PHE A 290 -9.52 -1.31 11.97
CA PHE A 290 -9.26 -0.31 10.93
C PHE A 290 -10.50 0.00 10.10
N ARG A 291 -11.21 -1.03 9.63
CA ARG A 291 -12.44 -0.88 8.85
C ARG A 291 -13.54 -0.16 9.63
N GLU A 292 -13.71 -0.50 10.90
CA GLU A 292 -14.72 0.12 11.76
C GLU A 292 -14.38 1.58 12.07
N VAL A 293 -13.13 1.89 12.35
CA VAL A 293 -12.66 3.26 12.56
C VAL A 293 -12.81 4.10 11.29
N CYS A 294 -12.51 3.55 10.11
CA CYS A 294 -12.77 4.22 8.83
C CYS A 294 -14.26 4.52 8.64
N ARG A 295 -15.14 3.54 8.94
CA ARG A 295 -16.59 3.73 8.86
C ARG A 295 -17.06 4.87 9.78
N LEU A 296 -16.60 4.93 11.03
CA LEU A 296 -16.92 6.03 11.96
C LEU A 296 -16.36 7.35 11.46
N ARG A 297 -15.10 7.37 11.04
CA ARG A 297 -14.45 8.58 10.49
C ARG A 297 -15.29 9.16 9.34
N ASN A 298 -15.82 8.33 8.46
CA ASN A 298 -16.65 8.76 7.34
C ASN A 298 -17.94 9.46 7.81
N THR A 299 -18.50 9.08 8.96
CA THR A 299 -19.66 9.79 9.54
C THR A 299 -19.30 11.16 10.13
N TRP A 300 -18.03 11.40 10.42
CA TRP A 300 -17.52 12.67 10.98
C TRP A 300 -17.00 13.65 9.94
N LEU A 301 -16.86 13.21 8.70
CA LEU A 301 -16.46 14.08 7.60
C LEU A 301 -17.60 15.03 7.25
N SER A 302 -17.29 16.32 7.13
CA SER A 302 -18.25 17.31 6.67
C SER A 302 -18.45 17.18 5.16
N PRO A 303 -19.68 17.04 4.64
CA PRO A 303 -19.93 16.94 3.20
C PRO A 303 -19.42 18.14 2.38
N SER A 304 -19.23 19.29 3.06
CA SER A 304 -18.78 20.56 2.47
C SER A 304 -17.35 20.95 2.88
N ALA A 305 -16.56 20.04 3.49
CA ALA A 305 -15.19 20.39 3.88
C ALA A 305 -14.36 20.73 2.63
N PRO A 306 -13.75 21.93 2.57
CA PRO A 306 -12.93 22.30 1.43
C PRO A 306 -11.72 21.38 1.32
N LYS A 307 -11.37 21.00 0.09
CA LYS A 307 -10.17 20.20 -0.22
C LYS A 307 -8.86 21.01 -0.05
N SER A 308 -8.96 22.29 0.33
CA SER A 308 -7.85 23.25 0.41
C SER A 308 -7.47 23.61 1.85
N SER A 309 -6.41 24.42 1.99
CA SER A 309 -5.73 24.84 3.22
C SER A 309 -6.58 25.54 4.30
N ALA A 310 -7.83 25.91 4.01
CA ALA A 310 -8.73 26.63 4.93
C ALA A 310 -9.62 25.68 5.75
N LEU A 311 -9.05 24.64 6.36
CA LEU A 311 -9.79 23.75 7.26
C LEU A 311 -10.13 24.47 8.58
N SER A 312 -11.33 24.24 9.11
CA SER A 312 -11.65 24.63 10.48
C SER A 312 -10.70 23.92 11.47
N SER A 313 -10.54 24.46 12.68
CA SER A 313 -9.73 23.81 13.72
C SER A 313 -10.18 22.36 13.98
N SER A 314 -11.46 22.12 13.91
CA SER A 314 -12.10 20.81 14.05
C SER A 314 -11.73 19.85 12.90
N ASP A 315 -11.74 20.33 11.64
CA ASP A 315 -11.37 19.51 10.49
C ASP A 315 -9.86 19.24 10.46
N LEU A 316 -9.05 20.21 10.91
CA LEU A 316 -7.62 20.03 11.05
C LEU A 316 -7.28 18.95 12.10
N ALA A 317 -8.03 18.88 13.20
CA ALA A 317 -7.89 17.83 14.21
C ALA A 317 -8.15 16.45 13.62
N LEU A 318 -9.24 16.29 12.88
CA LEU A 318 -9.58 15.02 12.19
C LEU A 318 -8.55 14.69 11.11
N ALA A 319 -8.04 15.68 10.39
CA ALA A 319 -7.01 15.49 9.37
C ALA A 319 -5.70 14.96 9.99
N LYS A 320 -5.24 15.54 11.11
CA LYS A 320 -4.04 15.05 11.84
C LYS A 320 -4.20 13.62 12.33
N ALA A 321 -5.38 13.29 12.89
CA ALA A 321 -5.70 11.92 13.28
C ALA A 321 -5.73 10.99 12.06
N SER A 322 -6.36 11.40 10.95
CA SER A 322 -6.45 10.62 9.71
C SER A 322 -5.08 10.27 9.13
N THR A 323 -4.06 11.12 9.32
CA THR A 323 -2.69 10.81 8.89
C THR A 323 -2.10 9.62 9.66
N GLN A 324 -2.43 9.46 10.96
CA GLN A 324 -2.03 8.27 11.72
C GLN A 324 -2.77 7.01 11.24
N LEU A 325 -4.06 7.15 10.98
CA LEU A 325 -4.87 6.04 10.46
C LEU A 325 -4.44 5.59 9.07
N LEU A 326 -3.95 6.50 8.24
CA LEU A 326 -3.46 6.22 6.88
C LEU A 326 -2.27 5.26 6.89
N LEU A 327 -1.41 5.30 7.92
CA LEU A 327 -0.27 4.40 8.09
C LEU A 327 -0.68 2.92 8.21
N VAL A 328 -1.91 2.62 8.63
CA VAL A 328 -2.42 1.23 8.67
C VAL A 328 -2.53 0.63 7.26
N ALA A 329 -2.74 1.48 6.24
CA ALA A 329 -2.85 1.05 4.84
C ALA A 329 -1.52 1.16 4.07
N GLU A 330 -0.44 1.58 4.73
CA GLU A 330 0.91 1.48 4.17
C GLU A 330 1.25 0.01 3.92
N HIS A 331 2.09 -0.29 2.92
CA HIS A 331 2.20 -1.65 2.39
C HIS A 331 2.99 -2.64 3.27
N THR A 332 3.67 -2.17 4.33
CA THR A 332 4.43 -3.04 5.24
C THR A 332 3.59 -3.58 6.39
N TRP A 333 3.96 -4.75 6.92
CA TRP A 333 3.23 -5.46 7.98
C TRP A 333 4.10 -5.80 9.20
N GLY A 334 5.12 -5.00 9.46
CA GLY A 334 6.13 -5.19 10.49
C GLY A 334 7.53 -5.36 9.89
N MET A 335 8.45 -5.93 10.64
CA MET A 335 9.82 -6.15 10.16
C MET A 335 9.92 -7.29 9.15
N ASP A 336 10.96 -7.25 8.30
CA ASP A 336 11.32 -8.35 7.41
C ASP A 336 11.73 -9.59 8.20
N GLN A 337 11.03 -10.71 7.97
CA GLN A 337 11.30 -11.96 8.65
C GLN A 337 12.70 -12.48 8.36
N LYS A 338 13.15 -12.43 7.11
CA LYS A 338 14.46 -12.97 6.70
C LYS A 338 15.62 -12.32 7.44
N THR A 339 15.52 -11.02 7.66
CA THR A 339 16.58 -10.21 8.26
C THR A 339 16.51 -10.23 9.79
N HIS A 340 15.30 -10.14 10.35
CA HIS A 340 15.12 -9.87 11.78
C HIS A 340 14.68 -11.07 12.59
N TRP A 341 14.13 -12.09 11.94
CA TRP A 341 13.69 -13.32 12.60
C TRP A 341 13.79 -14.52 11.66
N PRO A 342 15.01 -14.97 11.29
CA PRO A 342 15.24 -16.07 10.34
C PRO A 342 14.93 -17.44 10.98
N GLU A 343 13.71 -17.62 11.45
CA GLU A 343 13.21 -18.80 12.15
C GLU A 343 12.46 -19.72 11.19
N LEU A 344 12.97 -20.93 10.98
CA LEU A 344 12.45 -21.91 10.03
C LEU A 344 12.30 -23.32 10.63
N ALA A 345 12.45 -23.48 11.96
CA ALA A 345 12.43 -24.79 12.59
C ALA A 345 11.15 -25.06 13.42
N HIS A 346 10.45 -24.02 13.87
CA HIS A 346 9.37 -24.15 14.85
C HIS A 346 8.00 -23.88 14.21
N TRP A 347 7.54 -24.77 13.33
CA TRP A 347 6.27 -24.65 12.61
C TRP A 347 5.05 -25.20 13.36
N THR A 348 5.22 -25.70 14.60
CA THR A 348 4.12 -26.18 15.44
C THR A 348 3.70 -25.11 16.46
N ALA A 349 2.48 -25.21 17.01
CA ALA A 349 2.01 -24.32 18.06
C ALA A 349 2.89 -24.36 19.31
N ASP A 350 3.34 -25.56 19.72
CA ASP A 350 4.22 -25.73 20.89
C ASP A 350 5.61 -25.16 20.62
N GLY A 351 6.16 -25.39 19.41
CA GLY A 351 7.43 -24.80 18.98
C GLY A 351 7.37 -23.27 18.99
N LEU A 352 6.32 -22.66 18.44
CA LEU A 352 6.12 -21.22 18.49
C LEU A 352 6.02 -20.70 19.94
N ALA A 353 5.29 -21.39 20.81
CA ALA A 353 5.19 -21.01 22.22
C ALA A 353 6.56 -21.03 22.91
N GLN A 354 7.44 -21.97 22.54
CA GLN A 354 8.80 -22.08 23.05
C GLN A 354 9.66 -20.89 22.60
N ILE A 355 9.72 -20.59 21.30
CA ILE A 355 10.59 -19.53 20.76
C ILE A 355 10.11 -18.13 21.13
N ARG A 356 8.84 -17.94 21.52
CA ARG A 356 8.35 -16.66 22.04
C ARG A 356 9.06 -16.17 23.31
N GLN A 357 9.83 -17.02 23.97
CA GLN A 357 10.68 -16.62 25.09
C GLN A 357 11.96 -15.89 24.64
N ASP A 358 12.35 -16.02 23.38
CA ASP A 358 13.56 -15.38 22.85
C ASP A 358 13.38 -13.89 22.60
N SER A 359 14.47 -13.14 22.80
CA SER A 359 14.48 -11.70 22.60
C SER A 359 14.24 -11.31 21.13
N GLY A 360 14.74 -12.11 20.18
CA GLY A 360 14.54 -11.90 18.74
C GLY A 360 13.06 -12.03 18.36
N THR A 361 12.40 -13.10 18.80
CA THR A 361 10.97 -13.31 18.57
C THR A 361 10.14 -12.18 19.19
N ARG A 362 10.42 -11.81 20.45
CA ARG A 362 9.73 -10.70 21.11
C ARG A 362 9.92 -9.37 20.38
N ARG A 363 11.13 -9.10 19.87
CA ARG A 363 11.39 -7.89 19.07
C ARG A 363 10.59 -7.89 17.77
N PHE A 364 10.51 -9.04 17.11
CA PHE A 364 9.75 -9.20 15.87
C PHE A 364 8.25 -9.02 16.12
N GLU A 365 7.68 -9.65 17.15
CA GLU A 365 6.27 -9.46 17.55
C GLU A 365 5.98 -8.02 17.99
N ALA A 366 6.95 -7.32 18.59
CA ALA A 366 6.80 -5.90 18.92
C ALA A 366 6.65 -5.02 17.68
N SER A 367 7.21 -5.39 16.53
CA SER A 367 6.99 -4.67 15.27
C SER A 367 5.54 -4.78 14.79
N TRP A 368 4.87 -5.90 15.06
CA TRP A 368 3.43 -6.04 14.78
C TRP A 368 2.58 -5.22 15.75
N ALA A 369 3.00 -5.14 17.02
CA ALA A 369 2.33 -4.29 18.01
C ALA A 369 2.41 -2.81 17.59
N GLU A 370 3.59 -2.33 17.14
CA GLU A 370 3.77 -0.99 16.60
C GLU A 370 2.80 -0.70 15.44
N GLN A 371 2.59 -1.66 14.53
CA GLN A 371 1.61 -1.50 13.44
C GLN A 371 0.16 -1.38 13.94
N ARG A 372 -0.18 -2.01 15.05
CA ARG A 372 -1.51 -1.89 15.67
C ARG A 372 -1.68 -0.57 16.41
N GLU A 373 -0.59 -0.02 16.97
CA GLU A 373 -0.60 1.27 17.68
C GLU A 373 -1.03 2.45 16.81
N TYR A 374 -1.01 2.36 15.48
CA TYR A 374 -1.56 3.41 14.62
C TYR A 374 -3.04 3.71 14.90
N LEU A 375 -3.82 2.70 15.31
CA LEU A 375 -5.21 2.88 15.73
C LEU A 375 -5.30 3.64 17.05
N ASP A 376 -4.42 3.34 18.01
CA ASP A 376 -4.35 4.05 19.29
C ASP A 376 -3.85 5.49 19.09
N GLN A 377 -2.88 5.69 18.20
CA GLN A 377 -2.37 6.99 17.82
C GLN A 377 -3.42 7.86 17.13
N PHE A 378 -4.31 7.26 16.32
CA PHE A 378 -5.49 7.94 15.79
C PHE A 378 -6.40 8.44 16.91
N CYS A 379 -6.76 7.60 17.86
CA CYS A 379 -7.59 7.98 19.01
C CYS A 379 -6.91 9.08 19.85
N ALA A 380 -5.64 8.92 20.18
CA ALA A 380 -4.85 9.89 20.92
C ALA A 380 -4.72 11.24 20.18
N ALA A 381 -4.65 11.23 18.86
CA ALA A 381 -4.62 12.45 18.06
C ALA A 381 -5.97 13.21 18.11
N LEU A 382 -7.10 12.49 18.14
CA LEU A 382 -8.42 13.10 18.34
C LEU A 382 -8.55 13.72 19.74
N GLU A 383 -8.08 13.07 20.79
CA GLU A 383 -8.09 13.58 22.15
C GLU A 383 -7.28 14.89 22.26
N ARG A 384 -6.03 14.87 21.79
CA ARG A 384 -5.12 16.05 21.84
C ARG A 384 -5.65 17.25 21.07
N ASN A 385 -6.49 17.03 20.06
CA ASN A 385 -7.01 18.09 19.21
C ASN A 385 -8.49 18.43 19.48
N ALA A 386 -8.92 18.31 20.74
CA ALA A 386 -10.24 18.72 21.24
C ALA A 386 -11.45 17.97 20.61
N ARG A 387 -11.27 16.70 20.27
CA ARG A 387 -12.36 15.79 19.84
C ARG A 387 -12.50 14.54 20.75
N PRO A 388 -12.56 14.68 22.08
CA PRO A 388 -12.56 13.51 22.97
C PRO A 388 -13.78 12.62 22.78
N GLY A 389 -14.92 13.15 22.38
CA GLY A 389 -16.10 12.35 22.06
C GLY A 389 -15.91 11.42 20.87
N HIS A 390 -15.19 11.86 19.83
CA HIS A 390 -14.83 11.00 18.70
C HIS A 390 -13.79 9.94 19.09
N ALA A 391 -12.80 10.29 19.90
CA ALA A 391 -11.82 9.34 20.43
C ALA A 391 -12.51 8.23 21.24
N ALA A 392 -13.37 8.61 22.19
CA ALA A 392 -14.15 7.66 23.00
C ALA A 392 -15.05 6.75 22.13
N ALA A 393 -15.68 7.30 21.09
CA ALA A 393 -16.50 6.51 20.15
C ALA A 393 -15.67 5.50 19.37
N ALA A 394 -14.46 5.89 18.88
CA ALA A 394 -13.56 5.00 18.20
C ALA A 394 -13.07 3.87 19.12
N GLN A 395 -12.62 4.20 20.34
CA GLN A 395 -12.16 3.23 21.34
C GLN A 395 -13.28 2.23 21.70
N ALA A 396 -14.51 2.72 21.94
CA ALA A 396 -15.66 1.88 22.24
C ALA A 396 -16.00 0.93 21.08
N ALA A 397 -15.93 1.42 19.85
CA ALA A 397 -16.17 0.62 18.65
C ALA A 397 -15.10 -0.46 18.45
N ILE A 398 -13.82 -0.14 18.64
CA ILE A 398 -12.73 -1.13 18.60
C ILE A 398 -12.94 -2.20 19.68
N HIS A 399 -13.25 -1.78 20.91
CA HIS A 399 -13.51 -2.71 22.01
C HIS A 399 -14.71 -3.63 21.72
N ALA A 400 -15.78 -3.12 21.11
CA ALA A 400 -16.96 -3.89 20.74
C ALA A 400 -16.69 -5.00 19.71
N LEU A 401 -15.56 -4.94 18.98
CA LEU A 401 -15.11 -6.00 18.07
C LEU A 401 -14.50 -7.21 18.80
N THR A 402 -14.22 -7.10 20.10
CA THR A 402 -13.71 -8.23 20.88
C THR A 402 -14.76 -9.34 20.90
N PRO A 403 -14.44 -10.55 20.40
CA PRO A 403 -15.40 -11.64 20.37
C PRO A 403 -15.83 -11.99 21.79
N THR A 404 -17.13 -11.96 22.03
CA THR A 404 -17.73 -12.45 23.28
C THR A 404 -18.53 -13.70 23.00
N ARG A 405 -18.50 -14.67 23.93
CA ARG A 405 -19.39 -15.81 23.83
C ARG A 405 -20.85 -15.32 23.94
N ALA A 406 -21.67 -15.70 22.96
CA ALA A 406 -23.09 -15.38 23.01
C ALA A 406 -23.71 -15.94 24.29
N GLY A 407 -24.38 -15.08 25.07
CA GLY A 407 -25.17 -15.51 26.19
C GLY A 407 -26.43 -16.26 25.69
N THR A 408 -26.76 -17.38 26.32
CA THR A 408 -27.94 -18.16 25.97
C THR A 408 -29.10 -17.97 26.95
N ALA A 409 -28.96 -17.07 27.92
CA ALA A 409 -29.95 -16.87 28.99
C ALA A 409 -31.36 -16.52 28.49
N ASP A 410 -31.45 -15.72 27.43
CA ASP A 410 -32.73 -15.28 26.82
C ASP A 410 -33.04 -16.04 25.51
N LEU A 411 -32.38 -17.17 25.29
CA LEU A 411 -32.53 -17.99 24.09
C LEU A 411 -33.14 -19.34 24.44
N VAL A 412 -33.84 -19.94 23.48
CA VAL A 412 -34.34 -21.31 23.60
C VAL A 412 -33.65 -22.21 22.57
N PRO A 413 -33.26 -23.44 22.94
CA PRO A 413 -32.65 -24.37 22.00
C PRO A 413 -33.65 -24.77 20.91
N VAL A 414 -33.17 -24.85 19.70
CA VAL A 414 -33.93 -25.32 18.54
C VAL A 414 -33.79 -26.84 18.46
N GLN A 415 -34.91 -27.55 18.59
CA GLN A 415 -34.94 -29.00 18.40
C GLN A 415 -34.82 -29.34 16.93
N HIS A 416 -33.95 -30.29 16.57
CA HIS A 416 -33.69 -30.72 15.18
C HIS A 416 -33.38 -29.57 14.22
N PRO A 417 -32.32 -28.75 14.50
CA PRO A 417 -32.10 -27.52 13.76
C PRO A 417 -31.64 -27.75 12.31
N ILE A 418 -31.12 -28.94 11.99
CA ILE A 418 -30.60 -29.26 10.66
C ILE A 418 -31.72 -29.80 9.78
N GLY A 419 -31.84 -29.23 8.59
CA GLY A 419 -32.83 -29.64 7.59
C GLY A 419 -34.30 -29.25 7.92
N SER A 420 -34.60 -28.82 9.15
CA SER A 420 -35.93 -28.34 9.52
C SER A 420 -36.03 -26.82 9.34
N PRO A 421 -37.19 -26.31 8.92
CA PRO A 421 -37.38 -24.86 8.81
C PRO A 421 -37.48 -24.21 10.21
N ILE A 422 -36.78 -23.10 10.36
CA ILE A 422 -36.77 -22.25 11.56
C ILE A 422 -37.42 -20.93 11.19
N GLN A 423 -38.50 -20.55 11.86
CA GLN A 423 -39.11 -19.24 11.64
C GLN A 423 -38.37 -18.15 12.42
N LEU A 424 -37.96 -17.09 11.75
CA LEU A 424 -37.28 -15.92 12.30
C LEU A 424 -37.95 -14.64 11.80
N GLY A 425 -38.95 -14.15 12.57
CA GLY A 425 -39.83 -13.06 12.12
C GLY A 425 -40.54 -13.43 10.82
N GLU A 426 -40.39 -12.65 9.78
CA GLU A 426 -40.94 -12.90 8.45
C GLU A 426 -40.11 -13.85 7.58
N PHE A 427 -38.93 -14.26 8.04
CA PHE A 427 -38.07 -15.18 7.29
C PHE A 427 -38.20 -16.61 7.76
N GLN A 428 -38.18 -17.55 6.82
CA GLN A 428 -37.98 -18.96 7.08
C GLN A 428 -36.57 -19.36 6.70
N VAL A 429 -35.84 -19.95 7.65
CA VAL A 429 -34.42 -20.34 7.49
C VAL A 429 -34.30 -21.85 7.65
N ARG A 430 -33.51 -22.49 6.78
CA ARG A 430 -33.13 -23.90 6.93
C ARG A 430 -31.58 -23.99 6.89
N LEU A 431 -31.02 -24.71 7.85
CA LEU A 431 -29.56 -24.86 7.98
C LEU A 431 -29.09 -26.20 7.41
N ASN A 432 -27.90 -26.16 6.81
CA ASN A 432 -27.10 -27.34 6.49
C ASN A 432 -26.34 -27.84 7.74
N ALA A 433 -25.83 -29.07 7.68
CA ALA A 433 -25.03 -29.66 8.76
C ALA A 433 -23.73 -28.87 9.07
N ASP A 434 -23.22 -28.13 8.10
CA ASP A 434 -22.03 -27.26 8.23
C ASP A 434 -22.37 -25.85 8.79
N GLY A 435 -23.63 -25.60 9.14
CA GLY A 435 -24.10 -24.32 9.65
C GLY A 435 -24.40 -23.27 8.59
N SER A 436 -24.15 -23.57 7.32
CA SER A 436 -24.55 -22.68 6.23
C SER A 436 -26.07 -22.66 6.07
N VAL A 437 -26.62 -21.54 5.58
CA VAL A 437 -28.04 -21.37 5.32
C VAL A 437 -28.38 -22.04 4.00
N ALA A 438 -29.08 -23.18 4.04
CA ALA A 438 -29.54 -23.92 2.86
C ALA A 438 -30.68 -23.20 2.14
N GLU A 439 -31.62 -22.65 2.93
CA GLU A 439 -32.75 -21.90 2.40
C GLU A 439 -32.98 -20.66 3.28
N LEU A 440 -33.26 -19.55 2.62
CA LEU A 440 -33.71 -18.30 3.23
C LEU A 440 -34.89 -17.78 2.42
N VAL A 441 -36.10 -17.92 2.97
CA VAL A 441 -37.33 -17.49 2.29
C VAL A 441 -37.90 -16.28 3.04
N ASP A 442 -38.20 -15.21 2.32
CA ASP A 442 -38.81 -14.01 2.89
C ASP A 442 -40.35 -14.15 3.05
N GLY A 443 -40.98 -13.17 3.67
CA GLY A 443 -42.45 -13.17 3.90
C GLY A 443 -43.29 -13.16 2.60
N SER A 444 -42.69 -12.87 1.45
CA SER A 444 -43.36 -12.98 0.14
C SER A 444 -43.21 -14.36 -0.50
N GLY A 445 -42.47 -15.27 0.11
CA GLY A 445 -42.17 -16.60 -0.43
C GLY A 445 -40.96 -16.62 -1.38
N ARG A 446 -40.21 -15.54 -1.51
CA ARG A 446 -39.01 -15.46 -2.37
C ARG A 446 -37.83 -16.14 -1.70
N GLN A 447 -37.21 -17.07 -2.41
CA GLN A 447 -35.95 -17.70 -2.01
C GLN A 447 -34.79 -16.74 -2.22
N LEU A 448 -34.03 -16.44 -1.15
CA LEU A 448 -32.89 -15.53 -1.15
C LEU A 448 -31.55 -16.26 -1.14
N ALA A 449 -31.50 -17.51 -0.69
CA ALA A 449 -30.30 -18.35 -0.74
C ALA A 449 -30.22 -19.09 -2.08
N GLY A 450 -29.08 -19.02 -2.75
CA GLY A 450 -28.82 -19.83 -3.94
C GLY A 450 -28.54 -21.31 -3.60
N SER A 451 -28.44 -22.15 -4.63
CA SER A 451 -28.19 -23.61 -4.50
C SER A 451 -26.91 -23.96 -3.72
N GLY A 452 -25.94 -23.05 -3.64
CA GLY A 452 -24.71 -23.22 -2.88
C GLY A 452 -24.86 -22.92 -1.38
N GLY A 453 -26.02 -22.39 -0.93
CA GLY A 453 -26.24 -21.88 0.42
C GLY A 453 -25.56 -20.53 0.68
N LEU A 454 -25.81 -19.96 1.85
CA LEU A 454 -25.18 -18.72 2.31
C LEU A 454 -24.32 -18.98 3.56
N GLY A 455 -23.22 -18.23 3.70
CA GLY A 455 -22.40 -18.27 4.92
C GLY A 455 -21.64 -19.60 5.11
N ARG A 456 -21.30 -20.31 4.06
CA ARG A 456 -20.49 -21.53 4.16
C ARG A 456 -19.07 -21.19 4.60
N LEU A 457 -18.65 -21.70 5.75
CA LEU A 457 -17.30 -21.58 6.27
C LEU A 457 -16.48 -22.83 5.95
N SER A 458 -15.20 -22.65 5.74
CA SER A 458 -14.24 -23.75 5.65
C SER A 458 -12.90 -23.32 6.24
N VAL A 459 -12.19 -24.27 6.85
CA VAL A 459 -10.80 -24.12 7.29
C VAL A 459 -9.94 -24.96 6.37
N GLN A 460 -8.85 -24.39 5.89
CA GLN A 460 -7.90 -25.08 5.02
C GLN A 460 -6.51 -24.97 5.61
N THR A 461 -5.75 -26.07 5.58
CA THR A 461 -4.32 -26.12 5.86
C THR A 461 -3.54 -26.44 4.60
N TYR A 462 -2.26 -26.14 4.63
CA TYR A 462 -1.35 -26.25 3.49
C TYR A 462 -0.12 -27.07 3.87
N SER A 463 0.33 -27.89 2.94
CA SER A 463 1.59 -28.63 3.02
C SER A 463 2.72 -27.85 2.35
N SER A 464 3.98 -28.28 2.53
CA SER A 464 5.13 -27.74 1.81
C SER A 464 4.92 -27.81 0.28
N ALA A 465 4.30 -28.88 -0.23
CA ALA A 465 4.01 -29.02 -1.66
C ALA A 465 2.99 -27.97 -2.19
N ASP A 466 2.09 -27.49 -1.32
CA ASP A 466 1.17 -26.40 -1.70
C ASP A 466 1.92 -25.07 -1.85
N TYR A 467 2.85 -24.79 -0.96
CA TYR A 467 3.69 -23.59 -1.02
C TYR A 467 4.64 -23.63 -2.22
N GLU A 468 5.27 -24.78 -2.51
CA GLU A 468 6.11 -24.97 -3.70
C GLU A 468 5.31 -24.74 -5.01
N ARG A 469 4.10 -25.31 -5.10
CA ARG A 469 3.22 -25.11 -6.24
C ARG A 469 2.82 -23.64 -6.38
N TRP A 470 2.49 -22.96 -5.27
CA TRP A 470 2.16 -21.56 -5.27
C TRP A 470 3.35 -20.71 -5.74
N PHE A 471 4.54 -20.94 -5.17
CA PHE A 471 5.76 -20.22 -5.54
C PHE A 471 6.08 -20.39 -7.04
N SER A 472 6.09 -21.61 -7.55
CA SER A 472 6.37 -21.88 -8.96
C SER A 472 5.35 -21.25 -9.92
N THR A 473 4.11 -21.09 -9.48
CA THR A 473 3.06 -20.42 -10.26
C THR A 473 3.20 -18.89 -10.16
N TYR A 474 3.37 -18.37 -8.96
CA TYR A 474 3.42 -16.94 -8.69
C TYR A 474 4.69 -16.27 -9.23
N ASN A 475 5.82 -16.96 -9.18
CA ASN A 475 7.11 -16.48 -9.67
C ASN A 475 7.52 -17.08 -11.03
N SER A 476 6.57 -17.43 -11.87
CA SER A 476 6.80 -18.12 -13.13
C SER A 476 7.68 -17.36 -14.16
N GLY A 477 7.87 -16.06 -13.98
CA GLY A 477 8.69 -15.21 -14.86
C GLY A 477 10.14 -15.03 -14.41
N THR A 478 10.56 -15.62 -13.27
CA THR A 478 11.87 -15.41 -12.68
C THR A 478 12.67 -16.71 -12.57
N THR A 479 14.00 -16.63 -12.70
CA THR A 479 14.86 -17.80 -12.47
C THR A 479 15.02 -18.05 -10.98
N GLN A 480 15.04 -19.32 -10.56
CA GLN A 480 15.19 -19.68 -9.14
C GLN A 480 16.49 -19.17 -8.51
N GLU A 481 17.56 -19.03 -9.29
CA GLU A 481 18.85 -18.50 -8.83
C GLU A 481 18.76 -17.03 -8.45
N ASP A 482 18.02 -16.23 -9.22
CA ASP A 482 17.89 -14.77 -9.00
C ASP A 482 16.94 -14.43 -7.85
N MET A 483 16.09 -15.39 -7.41
CA MET A 483 15.02 -15.19 -6.43
C MET A 483 15.16 -16.06 -5.17
N GLY A 484 16.38 -16.46 -4.84
CA GLY A 484 16.64 -17.29 -3.65
C GLY A 484 16.13 -16.68 -2.34
N TRP A 485 16.19 -15.36 -2.23
CA TRP A 485 15.65 -14.62 -1.09
C TRP A 485 14.10 -14.67 -1.02
N ALA A 486 13.40 -14.59 -2.15
CA ALA A 486 11.95 -14.68 -2.20
C ALA A 486 11.44 -16.11 -1.94
N ARG A 487 12.24 -17.10 -2.28
CA ARG A 487 11.91 -18.49 -1.99
C ARG A 487 11.69 -18.73 -0.50
N TRP A 488 12.48 -18.13 0.35
CA TRP A 488 12.34 -18.19 1.80
C TRP A 488 10.94 -17.76 2.28
N ASP A 489 10.47 -16.63 1.79
CA ASP A 489 9.17 -16.09 2.17
C ASP A 489 8.01 -16.97 1.69
N ASN A 490 8.17 -17.57 0.52
CA ASN A 490 7.06 -18.16 -0.21
C ASN A 490 6.94 -19.67 -0.02
N THR A 491 8.04 -20.41 0.20
CA THR A 491 8.01 -21.88 0.27
C THR A 491 7.99 -22.46 1.68
N LYS A 492 8.21 -21.64 2.70
CA LYS A 492 8.22 -22.04 4.11
C LYS A 492 9.14 -23.23 4.40
N PRO A 493 10.47 -23.12 4.18
CA PRO A 493 11.41 -24.19 4.42
C PRO A 493 11.32 -24.73 5.86
N GLY A 494 11.43 -26.04 6.05
CA GLY A 494 11.28 -26.70 7.34
C GLY A 494 9.84 -27.07 7.72
N LEU A 495 8.84 -26.60 6.98
CA LEU A 495 7.44 -26.93 7.24
C LEU A 495 7.16 -28.44 7.08
N GLU A 496 7.89 -29.13 6.21
CA GLU A 496 7.81 -30.57 5.98
C GLU A 496 8.02 -31.40 7.25
N ASP A 497 8.88 -30.93 8.16
CA ASP A 497 9.21 -31.62 9.42
C ASP A 497 8.10 -31.47 10.47
N SER A 498 7.16 -30.56 10.28
CA SER A 498 6.04 -30.31 11.21
C SER A 498 4.87 -31.28 11.06
N GLY A 499 4.88 -32.11 10.00
CA GLY A 499 3.74 -32.95 9.65
C GLY A 499 2.56 -32.17 9.04
N ALA A 500 2.76 -30.93 8.59
CA ALA A 500 1.75 -30.13 7.94
C ALA A 500 1.21 -30.81 6.68
N ALA A 501 -0.11 -30.91 6.57
CA ALA A 501 -0.80 -31.56 5.47
C ALA A 501 -1.81 -30.64 4.80
N SER A 502 -1.98 -30.85 3.49
CA SER A 502 -3.06 -30.21 2.73
C SER A 502 -4.40 -30.84 3.11
N ALA A 503 -5.28 -30.08 3.74
CA ALA A 503 -6.61 -30.57 4.13
C ALA A 503 -7.62 -29.42 4.15
N LYS A 504 -8.89 -29.78 4.03
CA LYS A 504 -10.00 -28.84 4.10
C LYS A 504 -11.10 -29.41 4.98
N TRP A 505 -11.56 -28.63 5.93
CA TRP A 505 -12.65 -28.98 6.85
C TRP A 505 -13.79 -27.99 6.72
N SER A 506 -14.99 -28.52 6.86
CA SER A 506 -16.19 -27.70 7.12
C SER A 506 -16.55 -27.84 8.61
N PRO A 507 -17.05 -26.79 9.26
CA PRO A 507 -17.60 -26.90 10.59
C PRO A 507 -18.81 -27.83 10.58
N HIS A 508 -19.23 -28.26 11.76
CA HIS A 508 -20.54 -28.89 11.94
C HIS A 508 -21.29 -28.19 13.07
N VAL A 509 -22.60 -28.13 12.93
CA VAL A 509 -23.47 -27.53 13.93
C VAL A 509 -23.56 -28.45 15.16
N VAL A 510 -23.21 -27.91 16.32
CA VAL A 510 -23.35 -28.60 17.60
C VAL A 510 -24.70 -28.30 18.20
N GLU A 511 -25.10 -27.01 18.24
CA GLU A 511 -26.36 -26.55 18.80
C GLU A 511 -26.80 -25.25 18.12
N VAL A 512 -28.09 -25.01 18.11
CA VAL A 512 -28.72 -23.79 17.61
C VAL A 512 -29.67 -23.26 18.67
N TRP A 513 -29.61 -21.97 18.92
CA TRP A 513 -30.44 -21.26 19.86
C TRP A 513 -31.16 -20.12 19.14
N ARG A 514 -32.40 -19.85 19.51
CA ARG A 514 -33.17 -18.71 18.97
C ARG A 514 -33.69 -17.81 20.07
N GLY A 515 -33.83 -16.53 19.76
CA GLY A 515 -34.48 -15.58 20.65
C GLY A 515 -35.96 -15.93 20.87
N THR A 516 -36.48 -15.59 22.07
CA THR A 516 -37.89 -15.79 22.44
C THR A 516 -38.77 -14.65 21.96
N ARG A 517 -38.19 -13.53 21.52
CA ARG A 517 -38.92 -12.39 20.92
C ARG A 517 -38.99 -12.58 19.41
N ASN A 518 -40.22 -12.49 18.88
CA ASN A 518 -40.49 -12.48 17.43
C ASN A 518 -39.92 -11.23 16.76
#